data_f755974e856547b0008f570dec1ea006
#
_entry.id   f755974e856547b0008f570dec1ea006
#
_cell.length_a   1.000
_cell.length_b   1.000
_cell.length_c   1.000
_cell.angle_alpha   90.00
_cell.angle_beta   90.00
_cell.angle_gamma   90.00
#
_symmetry.space_group_name_H-M   'P 1'
#
loop_
_entity.id
_entity.type
_entity.pdbx_description
1 polymer ?
#
loop_
_entity_poly.entity_id
_entity_poly.type
_entity_poly.pdbx_seq_one_letter_code
_entity_poly.pdbx_strand_id
1 'polypeptide(L)'
;MKLSLGAGEFTSLASSGNVSPRSVAWCGQEESCVSDQVKFVLDEKDIPKTWYNLTADLPKPLPPVLHPGTKQPIGPADLEPLFPMELILQEVTGERYLDIPQPIRDVYRMWRPAPLIRARRLEQKLGTPAKIYFKYEGVSPAGSHKPNTAVAQAWYNKQAGVKRLSTETGAGQWGSSLAFAGALFGIDVTVFQVRVSYDQKPYRRALMETYGARCIASPSNETESGRSILKQHPNSPGSLGIAISEAVEMAAKDPELKYSLGSVLNHVLLHQTIVGEETIKQFEVAGDDPDIVIGCTGGGSNFAGLAFPFLGLHLRGGRKRRVIAVEPAACPSLTRGKYAYDFGDTAHLTPLVKMHTLGSTFIPPGFHAGGLRYHGMSPLVSHVYQLGLIEARAYHQVACFEAGVEFARCEGIVPAPEASHAVRCAIDEALRCKKEGKTETILFNLSGHGHFDMQAYINYFEGKLVDQDYDDKELAMALAGLPSVAA
;
A
#
# COMPACT_ATOMS: atom_id res chain seq x y z
N MET A 1 2.23 3.80 61.61
CA MET A 1 2.04 5.25 61.65
C MET A 1 0.78 5.55 60.83
N LYS A 2 -0.35 5.75 61.52
CA LYS A 2 -1.67 6.02 60.91
C LYS A 2 -1.78 7.52 60.65
N LEU A 3 -2.18 7.93 59.46
CA LEU A 3 -2.64 9.28 59.16
C LEU A 3 -4.12 9.24 58.75
N SER A 4 -4.94 9.96 59.48
CA SER A 4 -6.37 10.09 59.35
C SER A 4 -6.78 11.05 58.24
N LEU A 5 -7.82 10.70 57.51
CA LEU A 5 -8.52 11.55 56.57
C LEU A 5 -9.52 12.45 57.30
N GLY A 6 -9.40 13.77 57.11
CA GLY A 6 -10.41 14.73 57.54
C GLY A 6 -11.46 14.95 56.43
N ALA A 7 -12.73 14.79 56.79
CA ALA A 7 -13.86 15.11 55.92
C ALA A 7 -14.15 16.63 56.04
N GLY A 8 -14.24 17.34 54.93
CA GLY A 8 -14.69 18.69 54.79
C GLY A 8 -16.08 18.73 54.15
N GLU A 9 -17.08 19.21 54.91
CA GLU A 9 -18.46 19.44 54.47
C GLU A 9 -18.51 20.59 53.44
N PHE A 10 -19.19 20.36 52.31
CA PHE A 10 -19.61 21.46 51.42
C PHE A 10 -21.12 21.70 51.62
N THR A 11 -21.44 22.87 52.19
CA THR A 11 -22.79 23.40 52.33
C THR A 11 -23.36 23.86 50.99
N SER A 12 -24.56 23.46 50.74
CA SER A 12 -25.46 23.81 49.63
C SER A 12 -25.89 25.29 49.72
N LEU A 13 -25.81 26.02 48.64
CA LEU A 13 -26.60 27.22 48.39
C LEU A 13 -27.45 26.99 47.12
N ALA A 14 -28.73 26.72 47.35
CA ALA A 14 -29.75 26.73 46.32
C ALA A 14 -30.23 28.18 46.10
N SER A 15 -30.13 28.70 44.88
CA SER A 15 -30.92 29.83 44.44
C SER A 15 -31.80 29.44 43.25
N SER A 16 -33.10 29.48 43.50
CA SER A 16 -34.19 29.27 42.58
C SER A 16 -34.29 30.41 41.56
N GLY A 17 -34.10 30.08 40.28
CA GLY A 17 -34.43 30.94 39.16
C GLY A 17 -35.25 30.17 38.12
N ASN A 18 -36.58 30.35 38.13
CA ASN A 18 -37.52 29.87 37.15
C ASN A 18 -37.19 30.50 35.78
N VAL A 19 -36.68 29.70 34.82
CA VAL A 19 -36.67 30.06 33.40
C VAL A 19 -37.59 29.09 32.66
N SER A 20 -38.71 29.61 32.19
CA SER A 20 -39.71 28.94 31.34
C SER A 20 -39.07 28.51 30.02
N PRO A 21 -39.29 27.28 29.52
CA PRO A 21 -38.80 26.88 28.20
C PRO A 21 -39.62 27.57 27.10
N ARG A 22 -38.97 28.48 26.36
CA ARG A 22 -39.53 28.96 25.10
C ARG A 22 -39.44 27.83 24.09
N SER A 23 -40.62 27.30 23.70
CA SER A 23 -40.79 26.43 22.54
C SER A 23 -40.37 27.19 21.27
N VAL A 24 -39.23 26.81 20.71
CA VAL A 24 -38.85 27.19 19.36
C VAL A 24 -39.60 26.27 18.41
N ALA A 25 -40.64 26.79 17.75
CA ALA A 25 -41.31 26.09 16.66
C ALA A 25 -40.34 25.99 15.49
N TRP A 26 -39.92 24.76 15.18
CA TRP A 26 -39.23 24.45 13.94
C TRP A 26 -40.24 24.47 12.80
N CYS A 27 -40.11 25.47 11.92
CA CYS A 27 -40.86 25.55 10.68
C CYS A 27 -40.39 24.40 9.75
N GLY A 28 -41.32 23.52 9.39
CA GLY A 28 -41.09 22.40 8.49
C GLY A 28 -40.80 22.89 7.09
N GLN A 29 -39.57 22.67 6.63
CA GLN A 29 -39.23 22.40 5.25
C GLN A 29 -38.55 21.03 5.26
N GLU A 30 -39.08 20.08 4.50
CA GLU A 30 -38.40 18.83 4.14
C GLU A 30 -37.18 19.17 3.29
N GLU A 31 -36.12 19.68 3.93
CA GLU A 31 -34.78 19.62 3.36
C GLU A 31 -34.39 18.14 3.41
N SER A 32 -34.13 17.56 2.25
CA SER A 32 -33.52 16.25 2.13
C SER A 32 -32.36 16.15 3.13
N CYS A 33 -32.51 15.35 4.19
CA CYS A 33 -31.47 15.10 5.19
C CYS A 33 -30.25 14.50 4.47
N VAL A 34 -29.37 15.37 3.97
CA VAL A 34 -28.01 14.96 3.64
C VAL A 34 -27.41 14.46 4.97
N SER A 35 -27.21 13.18 5.11
CA SER A 35 -26.63 12.56 6.30
C SER A 35 -25.39 13.33 6.73
N ASP A 36 -25.37 13.83 7.98
CA ASP A 36 -24.20 14.48 8.56
C ASP A 36 -23.04 13.50 8.83
N GLN A 37 -23.29 12.22 8.53
CA GLN A 37 -22.32 11.16 8.71
C GLN A 37 -21.07 11.42 7.83
N VAL A 38 -19.91 11.33 8.47
CA VAL A 38 -18.61 11.48 7.79
C VAL A 38 -17.79 10.17 7.79
N LYS A 39 -18.12 9.23 8.69
CA LYS A 39 -17.39 7.98 8.86
C LYS A 39 -18.32 6.79 8.63
N PHE A 40 -17.99 5.96 7.66
CA PHE A 40 -18.77 4.78 7.25
C PHE A 40 -17.96 3.52 7.61
N VAL A 41 -18.47 2.74 8.54
CA VAL A 41 -17.88 1.47 9.00
C VAL A 41 -18.96 0.40 8.87
N LEU A 42 -18.63 -0.74 8.32
CA LEU A 42 -19.52 -1.90 8.24
C LEU A 42 -19.51 -2.67 9.56
N ASP A 43 -20.47 -3.56 9.76
CA ASP A 43 -20.42 -4.56 10.83
C ASP A 43 -19.37 -5.65 10.47
N GLU A 44 -18.81 -6.33 11.48
CA GLU A 44 -17.87 -7.44 11.27
C GLU A 44 -18.43 -8.56 10.39
N LYS A 45 -19.74 -8.83 10.47
CA LYS A 45 -20.41 -9.82 9.62
C LYS A 45 -20.37 -9.49 8.12
N ASP A 46 -20.16 -8.20 7.78
CA ASP A 46 -20.17 -7.68 6.42
C ASP A 46 -18.75 -7.56 5.83
N ILE A 47 -17.70 -7.94 6.60
CA ILE A 47 -16.34 -8.10 6.07
C ILE A 47 -16.40 -9.02 4.84
N PRO A 48 -15.79 -8.63 3.71
CA PRO A 48 -15.77 -9.47 2.51
C PRO A 48 -15.29 -10.90 2.80
N LYS A 49 -15.96 -11.87 2.23
CA LYS A 49 -15.64 -13.31 2.40
C LYS A 49 -14.80 -13.85 1.26
N THR A 50 -14.62 -13.06 0.22
CA THR A 50 -13.85 -13.41 -0.98
C THR A 50 -12.90 -12.28 -1.36
N TRP A 51 -11.81 -12.64 -2.01
CA TRP A 51 -10.96 -11.70 -2.76
C TRP A 51 -11.42 -11.66 -4.22
N TYR A 52 -11.35 -10.50 -4.83
CA TYR A 52 -11.67 -10.32 -6.25
C TYR A 52 -10.42 -10.41 -7.12
N ASN A 53 -10.46 -11.22 -8.15
CA ASN A 53 -9.38 -11.40 -9.12
C ASN A 53 -9.71 -10.68 -10.44
N LEU A 54 -9.01 -9.57 -10.71
CA LEU A 54 -9.21 -8.78 -11.92
C LEU A 54 -8.87 -9.57 -13.20
N THR A 55 -7.95 -10.55 -13.13
CA THR A 55 -7.51 -11.31 -14.32
C THR A 55 -8.65 -12.02 -15.03
N ALA A 56 -9.69 -12.41 -14.27
CA ALA A 56 -10.90 -13.07 -14.80
C ALA A 56 -11.75 -12.16 -15.71
N ASP A 57 -11.61 -10.84 -15.59
CA ASP A 57 -12.43 -9.87 -16.32
C ASP A 57 -11.61 -9.07 -17.37
N LEU A 58 -10.31 -9.35 -17.51
CA LEU A 58 -9.45 -8.64 -18.45
C LEU A 58 -9.83 -8.94 -19.91
N PRO A 59 -9.85 -7.92 -20.79
CA PRO A 59 -10.14 -8.13 -22.22
C PRO A 59 -9.01 -8.85 -22.98
N LYS A 60 -7.81 -8.88 -22.40
CA LYS A 60 -6.64 -9.60 -22.92
C LYS A 60 -5.86 -10.21 -21.77
N PRO A 61 -5.37 -11.46 -21.93
CA PRO A 61 -4.57 -12.12 -20.88
C PRO A 61 -3.25 -11.40 -20.63
N LEU A 62 -2.69 -11.60 -19.44
CA LEU A 62 -1.33 -11.14 -19.15
C LEU A 62 -0.30 -11.87 -20.00
N PRO A 63 0.80 -11.19 -20.37
CA PRO A 63 1.97 -11.85 -20.91
C PRO A 63 2.52 -12.90 -19.94
N PRO A 64 3.04 -14.04 -20.44
CA PRO A 64 3.54 -15.11 -19.58
C PRO A 64 4.76 -14.66 -18.77
N VAL A 65 4.95 -15.26 -17.61
CA VAL A 65 6.18 -15.17 -16.82
C VAL A 65 7.21 -16.12 -17.42
N LEU A 66 8.46 -15.68 -17.56
CA LEU A 66 9.50 -16.44 -18.26
C LEU A 66 10.63 -16.85 -17.32
N HIS A 67 11.18 -18.04 -17.58
CA HIS A 67 12.35 -18.54 -16.87
C HIS A 67 13.59 -17.65 -17.17
N PRO A 68 14.37 -17.25 -16.14
CA PRO A 68 15.46 -16.29 -16.31
C PRO A 68 16.53 -16.76 -17.31
N GLY A 69 16.87 -18.05 -17.32
CA GLY A 69 17.88 -18.63 -18.19
C GLY A 69 17.40 -19.01 -19.58
N THR A 70 16.27 -19.79 -19.64
CA THR A 70 15.77 -20.33 -20.93
C THR A 70 14.86 -19.37 -21.68
N LYS A 71 14.31 -18.35 -21.01
CA LYS A 71 13.32 -17.41 -21.54
C LYS A 71 12.04 -18.07 -22.07
N GLN A 72 11.77 -19.31 -21.67
CA GLN A 72 10.51 -20.00 -21.92
C GLN A 72 9.51 -19.71 -20.80
N PRO A 73 8.20 -19.79 -21.07
CA PRO A 73 7.21 -19.69 -20.01
C PRO A 73 7.48 -20.68 -18.87
N ILE A 74 7.34 -20.19 -17.63
CA ILE A 74 7.49 -21.02 -16.43
C ILE A 74 6.18 -21.70 -16.05
N GLY A 75 6.32 -22.85 -15.37
CA GLY A 75 5.20 -23.55 -14.72
C GLY A 75 5.20 -23.37 -13.19
N PRO A 76 4.17 -23.86 -12.52
CA PRO A 76 4.09 -23.82 -11.06
C PRO A 76 5.31 -24.41 -10.34
N ALA A 77 5.88 -25.50 -10.86
CA ALA A 77 7.05 -26.16 -10.27
C ALA A 77 8.29 -25.26 -10.20
N ASP A 78 8.44 -24.31 -11.13
CA ASP A 78 9.58 -23.38 -11.14
C ASP A 78 9.53 -22.38 -9.97
N LEU A 79 8.35 -22.18 -9.38
CA LEU A 79 8.12 -21.26 -8.25
C LEU A 79 8.10 -21.97 -6.90
N GLU A 80 7.96 -23.29 -6.84
CA GLU A 80 7.93 -24.07 -5.59
C GLU A 80 9.12 -23.83 -4.66
N PRO A 81 10.36 -23.59 -5.12
CA PRO A 81 11.45 -23.26 -4.22
C PRO A 81 11.17 -22.01 -3.36
N LEU A 82 10.40 -21.06 -3.89
CA LEU A 82 10.15 -19.75 -3.26
C LEU A 82 8.81 -19.66 -2.53
N PHE A 83 7.76 -20.34 -3.02
CA PHE A 83 6.38 -20.18 -2.53
C PHE A 83 5.72 -21.53 -2.28
N PRO A 84 4.76 -21.63 -1.33
CA PRO A 84 3.91 -22.82 -1.22
C PRO A 84 2.95 -22.89 -2.41
N MET A 85 2.53 -24.11 -2.77
CA MET A 85 1.72 -24.37 -3.95
C MET A 85 0.41 -23.57 -3.96
N GLU A 86 -0.23 -23.39 -2.82
CA GLU A 86 -1.49 -22.63 -2.71
C GLU A 86 -1.34 -21.18 -3.16
N LEU A 87 -0.21 -20.52 -2.84
CA LEU A 87 0.07 -19.16 -3.31
C LEU A 87 0.43 -19.15 -4.80
N ILE A 88 1.10 -20.18 -5.30
CA ILE A 88 1.41 -20.33 -6.73
C ILE A 88 0.11 -20.52 -7.55
N LEU A 89 -0.81 -21.33 -7.05
CA LEU A 89 -2.13 -21.49 -7.69
C LEU A 89 -2.91 -20.17 -7.72
N GLN A 90 -2.84 -19.38 -6.65
CA GLN A 90 -3.45 -18.05 -6.62
C GLN A 90 -2.78 -17.05 -7.56
N GLU A 91 -1.47 -17.19 -7.81
CA GLU A 91 -0.74 -16.36 -8.77
C GLU A 91 -1.24 -16.51 -10.21
N VAL A 92 -1.64 -17.73 -10.57
CA VAL A 92 -2.01 -18.10 -11.95
C VAL A 92 -3.50 -18.35 -12.16
N THR A 93 -4.33 -18.23 -11.12
CA THR A 93 -5.76 -18.57 -11.20
C THR A 93 -6.53 -17.65 -12.14
N GLY A 94 -7.50 -18.25 -12.86
CA GLY A 94 -8.53 -17.53 -13.62
C GLY A 94 -9.85 -17.35 -12.87
N GLU A 95 -9.97 -17.87 -11.64
CA GLU A 95 -11.18 -17.74 -10.83
C GLU A 95 -11.41 -16.28 -10.44
N ARG A 96 -12.65 -15.78 -10.63
CA ARG A 96 -12.98 -14.37 -10.36
C ARG A 96 -13.01 -14.04 -8.87
N TYR A 97 -13.50 -14.94 -8.04
CA TYR A 97 -13.57 -14.77 -6.59
C TYR A 97 -12.95 -15.96 -5.89
N LEU A 98 -12.05 -15.69 -4.99
CA LEU A 98 -11.43 -16.72 -4.14
C LEU A 98 -11.88 -16.52 -2.70
N ASP A 99 -12.33 -17.61 -2.06
CA ASP A 99 -12.75 -17.58 -0.67
C ASP A 99 -11.61 -17.19 0.27
N ILE A 100 -11.90 -16.32 1.22
CA ILE A 100 -10.97 -16.00 2.31
C ILE A 100 -11.15 -17.04 3.42
N PRO A 101 -10.16 -17.88 3.70
CA PRO A 101 -10.23 -18.85 4.78
C PRO A 101 -10.62 -18.24 6.13
N GLN A 102 -11.41 -18.96 6.92
CA GLN A 102 -11.90 -18.47 8.21
C GLN A 102 -10.77 -17.98 9.14
N PRO A 103 -9.62 -18.70 9.31
CA PRO A 103 -8.54 -18.21 10.17
C PRO A 103 -7.95 -16.86 9.75
N ILE A 104 -7.92 -16.59 8.44
CA ILE A 104 -7.49 -15.27 7.91
C ILE A 104 -8.53 -14.20 8.27
N ARG A 105 -9.84 -14.49 8.10
CA ARG A 105 -10.91 -13.57 8.46
C ARG A 105 -10.94 -13.27 9.95
N ASP A 106 -10.63 -14.26 10.80
CA ASP A 106 -10.56 -14.07 12.25
C ASP A 106 -9.45 -13.09 12.64
N VAL A 107 -8.30 -13.15 11.97
CA VAL A 107 -7.23 -12.17 12.15
C VAL A 107 -7.63 -10.79 11.59
N TYR A 108 -8.30 -10.75 10.43
CA TYR A 108 -8.76 -9.49 9.84
C TYR A 108 -9.70 -8.70 10.78
N ARG A 109 -10.51 -9.36 11.59
CA ARG A 109 -11.38 -8.70 12.59
C ARG A 109 -10.63 -7.84 13.60
N MET A 110 -9.32 -8.00 13.76
CA MET A 110 -8.52 -7.12 14.64
C MET A 110 -8.52 -5.66 14.20
N TRP A 111 -8.74 -5.38 12.89
CA TRP A 111 -8.75 -4.00 12.35
C TRP A 111 -9.79 -3.75 11.28
N ARG A 112 -10.42 -4.79 10.74
CA ARG A 112 -11.50 -4.65 9.75
C ARG A 112 -12.87 -4.81 10.40
N PRO A 113 -13.87 -4.10 9.87
CA PRO A 113 -13.86 -3.20 8.68
C PRO A 113 -13.04 -1.92 8.91
N ALA A 114 -12.14 -1.61 7.97
CA ALA A 114 -11.42 -0.35 7.99
C ALA A 114 -12.34 0.80 7.54
N PRO A 115 -12.27 2.01 8.13
CA PRO A 115 -13.25 3.05 7.85
C PRO A 115 -13.08 3.68 6.46
N LEU A 116 -14.21 4.00 5.83
CA LEU A 116 -14.32 4.99 4.76
C LEU A 116 -14.73 6.32 5.40
N ILE A 117 -14.02 7.40 5.10
CA ILE A 117 -14.23 8.70 5.74
C ILE A 117 -14.35 9.78 4.66
N ARG A 118 -15.32 10.69 4.82
CA ARG A 118 -15.45 11.87 3.99
C ARG A 118 -14.65 13.03 4.57
N ALA A 119 -13.75 13.59 3.80
CA ALA A 119 -12.83 14.66 4.19
C ALA A 119 -13.50 16.05 4.08
N ARG A 120 -14.59 16.28 4.82
CA ARG A 120 -15.38 17.53 4.72
C ARG A 120 -14.60 18.79 5.07
N ARG A 121 -13.67 18.71 6.03
CA ARG A 121 -12.86 19.88 6.41
C ARG A 121 -11.88 20.23 5.30
N LEU A 122 -11.32 19.22 4.63
CA LEU A 122 -10.47 19.43 3.47
C LEU A 122 -11.28 20.00 2.30
N GLU A 123 -12.50 19.48 2.02
CA GLU A 123 -13.41 20.03 1.00
C GLU A 123 -13.68 21.53 1.25
N GLN A 124 -14.00 21.90 2.50
CA GLN A 124 -14.23 23.29 2.91
C GLN A 124 -12.98 24.16 2.76
N LYS A 125 -11.83 23.65 3.19
CA LYS A 125 -10.54 24.35 3.10
C LYS A 125 -10.16 24.66 1.64
N LEU A 126 -10.39 23.72 0.74
CA LEU A 126 -10.15 23.89 -0.70
C LEU A 126 -11.22 24.75 -1.37
N GLY A 127 -12.40 24.90 -0.77
CA GLY A 127 -13.56 25.59 -1.33
C GLY A 127 -14.01 24.92 -2.64
N THR A 128 -14.00 23.59 -2.68
CA THR A 128 -14.35 22.78 -3.84
C THR A 128 -15.79 22.27 -3.75
N PRO A 129 -16.53 22.13 -4.88
CA PRO A 129 -17.79 21.41 -4.91
C PRO A 129 -17.61 19.88 -4.93
N ALA A 130 -16.39 19.37 -5.11
CA ALA A 130 -16.11 17.94 -5.11
C ALA A 130 -16.31 17.35 -3.72
N LYS A 131 -16.75 16.08 -3.68
CA LYS A 131 -16.77 15.26 -2.46
C LYS A 131 -15.47 14.45 -2.40
N ILE A 132 -14.79 14.47 -1.27
CA ILE A 132 -13.51 13.77 -1.07
C ILE A 132 -13.67 12.68 -0.02
N TYR A 133 -13.46 11.43 -0.41
CA TYR A 133 -13.48 10.27 0.47
C TYR A 133 -12.11 9.62 0.53
N PHE A 134 -11.76 9.09 1.69
CA PHE A 134 -10.56 8.28 1.84
C PHE A 134 -10.84 6.97 2.58
N LYS A 135 -10.28 5.89 2.04
CA LYS A 135 -10.25 4.58 2.70
C LYS A 135 -9.04 4.53 3.61
N TYR A 136 -9.23 4.39 4.92
CA TYR A 136 -8.13 4.50 5.88
C TYR A 136 -7.61 3.12 6.31
N GLU A 137 -6.49 2.71 5.73
CA GLU A 137 -5.82 1.44 6.01
C GLU A 137 -4.75 1.56 7.14
N GLY A 138 -4.51 2.74 7.67
CA GLY A 138 -3.57 2.97 8.78
C GLY A 138 -4.03 2.43 10.13
N VAL A 139 -5.25 1.92 10.23
CA VAL A 139 -5.83 1.32 11.46
C VAL A 139 -5.30 -0.08 11.76
N SER A 140 -4.59 -0.71 10.85
CA SER A 140 -4.04 -2.06 11.04
C SER A 140 -2.90 -2.08 12.06
N PRO A 141 -2.57 -3.25 12.65
CA PRO A 141 -1.49 -3.39 13.64
C PRO A 141 -0.11 -2.93 13.13
N ALA A 142 0.14 -2.97 11.81
CA ALA A 142 1.37 -2.45 11.22
C ALA A 142 1.23 -1.02 10.65
N GLY A 143 0.06 -0.40 10.82
CA GLY A 143 -0.21 0.98 10.41
C GLY A 143 -0.30 1.19 8.89
N SER A 144 -0.64 0.15 8.11
CA SER A 144 -0.77 0.21 6.65
C SER A 144 -1.68 -0.89 6.08
N HIS A 145 -1.95 -0.85 4.76
CA HIS A 145 -2.70 -1.88 4.03
C HIS A 145 -2.02 -3.26 3.98
N LYS A 146 -0.72 -3.34 4.24
CA LYS A 146 0.08 -4.55 3.96
C LYS A 146 -0.28 -5.78 4.80
N PRO A 147 -0.81 -5.70 6.03
CA PRO A 147 -1.28 -6.88 6.77
C PRO A 147 -2.33 -7.72 6.03
N ASN A 148 -3.08 -7.14 5.10
CA ASN A 148 -4.09 -7.88 4.32
C ASN A 148 -3.48 -9.07 3.56
N THR A 149 -2.32 -8.88 2.96
CA THR A 149 -1.61 -9.97 2.28
C THR A 149 -0.64 -10.70 3.20
N ALA A 150 -0.02 -10.02 4.18
CA ALA A 150 0.92 -10.66 5.10
C ALA A 150 0.27 -11.80 5.90
N VAL A 151 -0.94 -11.58 6.40
CA VAL A 151 -1.73 -12.59 7.12
C VAL A 151 -2.07 -13.77 6.22
N ALA A 152 -2.52 -13.51 4.98
CA ALA A 152 -2.82 -14.56 4.03
C ALA A 152 -1.57 -15.38 3.67
N GLN A 153 -0.46 -14.72 3.32
CA GLN A 153 0.78 -15.41 2.98
C GLN A 153 1.32 -16.23 4.15
N ALA A 154 1.35 -15.69 5.36
CA ALA A 154 1.81 -16.41 6.54
C ALA A 154 0.92 -17.63 6.85
N TRP A 155 -0.41 -17.48 6.73
CA TRP A 155 -1.33 -18.61 6.94
C TRP A 155 -1.11 -19.74 5.94
N TYR A 156 -1.03 -19.45 4.64
CA TYR A 156 -0.80 -20.46 3.61
C TYR A 156 0.58 -21.12 3.76
N ASN A 157 1.61 -20.37 4.10
CA ASN A 157 2.92 -20.95 4.43
C ASN A 157 2.84 -21.89 5.66
N LYS A 158 2.10 -21.49 6.70
CA LYS A 158 1.87 -22.35 7.87
C LYS A 158 1.16 -23.65 7.51
N GLN A 159 0.12 -23.59 6.65
CA GLN A 159 -0.59 -24.78 6.18
C GLN A 159 0.33 -25.73 5.39
N ALA A 160 1.26 -25.18 4.63
CA ALA A 160 2.29 -25.94 3.91
C ALA A 160 3.43 -26.47 4.80
N GLY A 161 3.38 -26.25 6.12
CA GLY A 161 4.38 -26.72 7.06
C GLY A 161 5.66 -25.87 7.12
N VAL A 162 5.66 -24.69 6.46
CA VAL A 162 6.79 -23.75 6.46
C VAL A 162 6.99 -23.16 7.85
N LYS A 163 8.21 -23.11 8.32
CA LYS A 163 8.58 -22.61 9.65
C LYS A 163 9.26 -21.25 9.61
N ARG A 164 9.87 -20.89 8.50
CA ARG A 164 10.68 -19.68 8.34
C ARG A 164 10.34 -18.96 7.04
N LEU A 165 10.31 -17.63 7.11
CA LEU A 165 10.11 -16.75 5.94
C LEU A 165 11.26 -15.76 5.83
N SER A 166 11.74 -15.53 4.61
CA SER A 166 12.58 -14.39 4.27
C SER A 166 11.78 -13.37 3.46
N THR A 167 12.13 -12.10 3.61
CA THR A 167 11.50 -11.04 2.83
C THR A 167 12.37 -9.80 2.76
N GLU A 168 12.10 -8.95 1.80
CA GLU A 168 12.63 -7.58 1.73
C GLU A 168 11.66 -6.58 2.36
N THR A 169 12.15 -5.37 2.63
CA THR A 169 11.29 -4.22 2.92
C THR A 169 11.97 -2.91 2.54
N GLY A 170 11.24 -1.99 1.92
CA GLY A 170 11.71 -0.64 1.63
C GLY A 170 11.68 0.23 2.88
N ALA A 171 10.53 0.89 3.12
CA ALA A 171 10.34 1.78 4.27
C ALA A 171 10.08 1.07 5.61
N GLY A 172 9.86 -0.26 5.59
CA GLY A 172 9.59 -1.07 6.77
C GLY A 172 8.13 -1.48 6.96
N GLN A 173 7.17 -0.93 6.21
CA GLN A 173 5.75 -1.29 6.37
C GLN A 173 5.49 -2.76 6.05
N TRP A 174 6.14 -3.30 5.00
CA TRP A 174 5.99 -4.70 4.65
C TRP A 174 6.63 -5.62 5.70
N GLY A 175 7.88 -5.36 6.07
CA GLY A 175 8.57 -6.12 7.13
C GLY A 175 7.78 -6.15 8.43
N SER A 176 7.25 -5.01 8.89
CA SER A 176 6.40 -4.94 10.09
C SER A 176 5.12 -5.78 9.94
N SER A 177 4.52 -5.80 8.75
CA SER A 177 3.29 -6.55 8.49
C SER A 177 3.53 -8.06 8.50
N LEU A 178 4.63 -8.51 7.87
CA LEU A 178 4.98 -9.92 7.86
C LEU A 178 5.47 -10.40 9.25
N ALA A 179 6.22 -9.56 9.98
CA ALA A 179 6.61 -9.85 11.36
C ALA A 179 5.38 -10.05 12.26
N PHE A 180 4.36 -9.17 12.16
CA PHE A 180 3.08 -9.32 12.84
C PHE A 180 2.40 -10.64 12.49
N ALA A 181 2.28 -10.97 11.21
CA ALA A 181 1.65 -12.20 10.76
C ALA A 181 2.45 -13.46 11.20
N GLY A 182 3.77 -13.39 11.12
CA GLY A 182 4.67 -14.46 11.61
C GLY A 182 4.46 -14.75 13.10
N ALA A 183 4.39 -13.70 13.93
CA ALA A 183 4.11 -13.83 15.36
C ALA A 183 2.77 -14.54 15.62
N LEU A 184 1.72 -14.22 14.88
CA LEU A 184 0.39 -14.84 15.05
C LEU A 184 0.36 -16.32 14.67
N PHE A 185 1.09 -16.70 13.62
CA PHE A 185 1.08 -18.08 13.12
C PHE A 185 2.28 -18.92 13.56
N GLY A 186 3.17 -18.35 14.37
CA GLY A 186 4.37 -19.05 14.87
C GLY A 186 5.35 -19.40 13.74
N ILE A 187 5.63 -18.43 12.87
CA ILE A 187 6.61 -18.52 11.78
C ILE A 187 7.71 -17.50 12.04
N ASP A 188 8.96 -17.93 12.00
CA ASP A 188 10.10 -17.04 12.12
C ASP A 188 10.29 -16.20 10.86
N VAL A 189 10.53 -14.90 11.03
CA VAL A 189 10.65 -13.97 9.90
C VAL A 189 12.02 -13.29 9.90
N THR A 190 12.73 -13.37 8.77
CA THR A 190 13.94 -12.59 8.50
C THR A 190 13.64 -11.53 7.44
N VAL A 191 13.93 -10.27 7.77
CA VAL A 191 13.61 -9.11 6.93
C VAL A 191 14.89 -8.41 6.50
N PHE A 192 15.12 -8.30 5.19
CA PHE A 192 16.16 -7.47 4.59
C PHE A 192 15.59 -6.07 4.32
N GLN A 193 15.99 -5.08 5.13
CA GLN A 193 15.53 -3.71 4.99
C GLN A 193 16.54 -2.87 4.20
N VAL A 194 16.05 -2.14 3.18
CA VAL A 194 16.89 -1.20 2.41
C VAL A 194 17.64 -0.26 3.35
N ARG A 195 18.97 -0.22 3.25
CA ARG A 195 19.89 0.43 4.20
C ARG A 195 19.52 1.87 4.52
N VAL A 196 19.26 2.69 3.51
CA VAL A 196 18.88 4.09 3.75
C VAL A 196 17.60 4.21 4.60
N SER A 197 16.66 3.29 4.46
CA SER A 197 15.45 3.26 5.30
C SER A 197 15.70 2.64 6.68
N TYR A 198 16.58 1.65 6.76
CA TYR A 198 16.99 1.06 8.04
C TYR A 198 17.58 2.13 8.97
N ASP A 199 18.41 3.03 8.41
CA ASP A 199 19.02 4.12 9.16
C ASP A 199 18.02 5.26 9.48
N GLN A 200 17.15 5.62 8.52
CA GLN A 200 16.19 6.72 8.66
C GLN A 200 14.97 6.38 9.53
N LYS A 201 14.62 5.10 9.69
CA LYS A 201 13.36 4.65 10.32
C LYS A 201 13.58 3.60 11.42
N PRO A 202 14.30 3.94 12.51
CA PRO A 202 14.64 2.98 13.57
C PRO A 202 13.41 2.38 14.26
N TYR A 203 12.30 3.12 14.35
CA TYR A 203 11.07 2.62 14.99
C TYR A 203 10.38 1.52 14.16
N ARG A 204 10.58 1.47 12.84
CA ARG A 204 10.10 0.34 12.03
C ARG A 204 10.85 -0.94 12.37
N ARG A 205 12.17 -0.86 12.53
CA ARG A 205 12.98 -2.00 12.99
C ARG A 205 12.52 -2.45 14.38
N ALA A 206 12.41 -1.52 15.34
CA ALA A 206 11.94 -1.83 16.68
C ALA A 206 10.58 -2.54 16.67
N LEU A 207 9.64 -2.14 15.81
CA LEU A 207 8.35 -2.81 15.67
C LEU A 207 8.50 -4.23 15.12
N MET A 208 9.34 -4.45 14.10
CA MET A 208 9.62 -5.78 13.57
C MET A 208 10.23 -6.72 14.66
N GLU A 209 11.21 -6.23 15.40
CA GLU A 209 11.84 -6.94 16.50
C GLU A 209 10.87 -7.21 17.68
N THR A 210 9.95 -6.26 17.95
CA THR A 210 8.87 -6.46 18.95
C THR A 210 7.93 -7.61 18.56
N TYR A 211 7.68 -7.80 17.26
CA TYR A 211 6.96 -8.97 16.75
C TYR A 211 7.83 -10.21 16.56
N GLY A 212 9.08 -10.20 17.01
CA GLY A 212 9.98 -11.35 16.99
C GLY A 212 10.74 -11.58 15.69
N ALA A 213 10.65 -10.67 14.71
CA ALA A 213 11.38 -10.79 13.45
C ALA A 213 12.83 -10.33 13.59
N ARG A 214 13.73 -10.93 12.81
CA ARG A 214 15.11 -10.47 12.62
C ARG A 214 15.17 -9.47 11.48
N CYS A 215 15.61 -8.23 11.74
CA CYS A 215 15.74 -7.18 10.72
C CYS A 215 17.22 -6.93 10.39
N ILE A 216 17.58 -6.99 9.10
CA ILE A 216 18.95 -6.88 8.59
C ILE A 216 19.00 -5.74 7.58
N ALA A 217 20.01 -4.84 7.68
CA ALA A 217 20.23 -3.80 6.70
C ALA A 217 20.77 -4.39 5.39
N SER A 218 20.12 -4.10 4.26
CA SER A 218 20.51 -4.57 2.91
C SER A 218 21.11 -3.43 2.07
N PRO A 219 22.27 -3.66 1.41
CA PRO A 219 23.02 -4.92 1.29
C PRO A 219 23.71 -5.34 2.58
N SER A 220 23.83 -6.66 2.80
CA SER A 220 24.40 -7.27 4.00
C SER A 220 25.57 -8.23 3.69
N ASN A 221 26.26 -8.69 4.74
CA ASN A 221 27.24 -9.76 4.62
C ASN A 221 26.67 -11.18 4.80
N GLU A 222 25.34 -11.31 4.99
CA GLU A 222 24.67 -12.58 5.23
C GLU A 222 24.55 -13.44 3.96
N THR A 223 24.42 -12.77 2.80
CA THR A 223 24.18 -13.40 1.50
C THR A 223 25.36 -13.13 0.54
N GLU A 224 25.45 -13.90 -0.53
CA GLU A 224 26.45 -13.66 -1.57
C GLU A 224 26.10 -12.45 -2.41
N SER A 225 24.82 -12.30 -2.72
CA SER A 225 24.28 -11.11 -3.40
C SER A 225 24.66 -9.83 -2.65
N GLY A 226 24.42 -9.79 -1.33
CA GLY A 226 24.78 -8.64 -0.50
C GLY A 226 26.27 -8.37 -0.47
N ARG A 227 27.11 -9.41 -0.25
CA ARG A 227 28.58 -9.30 -0.26
C ARG A 227 29.11 -8.80 -1.61
N SER A 228 28.55 -9.28 -2.72
CA SER A 228 28.95 -8.84 -4.07
C SER A 228 28.70 -7.34 -4.28
N ILE A 229 27.52 -6.85 -3.86
CA ILE A 229 27.19 -5.42 -3.94
C ILE A 229 28.12 -4.59 -3.04
N LEU A 230 28.33 -5.01 -1.78
CA LEU A 230 29.22 -4.29 -0.86
C LEU A 230 30.68 -4.25 -1.32
N LYS A 231 31.15 -5.29 -2.02
CA LYS A 231 32.49 -5.31 -2.63
C LYS A 231 32.62 -4.26 -3.74
N GLN A 232 31.58 -4.07 -4.56
CA GLN A 232 31.57 -3.09 -5.66
C GLN A 232 31.27 -1.68 -5.18
N HIS A 233 30.33 -1.56 -4.23
CA HIS A 233 29.82 -0.31 -3.70
C HIS A 233 29.72 -0.36 -2.17
N PRO A 234 30.84 -0.16 -1.43
CA PRO A 234 30.88 -0.31 0.05
C PRO A 234 29.86 0.59 0.79
N ASN A 235 29.51 1.75 0.22
CA ASN A 235 28.59 2.73 0.78
C ASN A 235 27.22 2.71 0.07
N SER A 236 26.83 1.60 -0.55
CA SER A 236 25.53 1.49 -1.22
C SER A 236 24.38 1.83 -0.28
N PRO A 237 23.45 2.74 -0.65
CA PRO A 237 22.26 3.02 0.12
C PRO A 237 21.25 1.86 0.12
N GLY A 238 21.49 0.86 -0.73
CA GLY A 238 20.60 -0.25 -1.00
C GLY A 238 19.43 0.12 -1.92
N SER A 239 18.77 -0.91 -2.44
CA SER A 239 17.52 -0.80 -3.21
C SER A 239 16.61 -1.97 -2.87
N LEU A 240 15.32 -1.87 -3.23
CA LEU A 240 14.42 -3.03 -3.09
C LEU A 240 14.89 -4.22 -3.94
N GLY A 241 15.40 -3.98 -5.15
CA GLY A 241 15.95 -5.05 -5.99
C GLY A 241 17.09 -5.81 -5.33
N ILE A 242 18.00 -5.11 -4.64
CA ILE A 242 19.09 -5.73 -3.86
C ILE A 242 18.52 -6.53 -2.68
N ALA A 243 17.60 -5.96 -1.91
CA ALA A 243 17.01 -6.63 -0.76
C ALA A 243 16.17 -7.87 -1.17
N ILE A 244 15.51 -7.83 -2.32
CA ILE A 244 14.84 -9.00 -2.93
C ILE A 244 15.87 -10.08 -3.26
N SER A 245 16.99 -9.73 -3.91
CA SER A 245 18.05 -10.70 -4.22
C SER A 245 18.53 -11.44 -2.95
N GLU A 246 18.76 -10.72 -1.86
CA GLU A 246 19.20 -11.33 -0.58
C GLU A 246 18.13 -12.26 0.01
N ALA A 247 16.85 -11.83 0.02
CA ALA A 247 15.76 -12.62 0.55
C ALA A 247 15.47 -13.88 -0.28
N VAL A 248 15.50 -13.76 -1.61
CA VAL A 248 15.30 -14.87 -2.56
C VAL A 248 16.48 -15.85 -2.47
N GLU A 249 17.73 -15.37 -2.41
CA GLU A 249 18.91 -16.20 -2.24
C GLU A 249 18.82 -17.04 -0.95
N MET A 250 18.37 -16.44 0.15
CA MET A 250 18.19 -17.15 1.42
C MET A 250 17.14 -18.26 1.28
N ALA A 251 16.01 -17.99 0.66
CA ALA A 251 14.95 -18.98 0.44
C ALA A 251 15.39 -20.11 -0.53
N ALA A 252 16.08 -19.78 -1.60
CA ALA A 252 16.51 -20.76 -2.59
C ALA A 252 17.55 -21.74 -2.05
N LYS A 253 18.31 -21.38 -1.00
CA LYS A 253 19.34 -22.23 -0.38
C LYS A 253 18.83 -23.10 0.77
N ASP A 254 17.59 -22.87 1.23
CA ASP A 254 17.05 -23.54 2.42
C ASP A 254 15.62 -24.04 2.16
N PRO A 255 15.41 -25.37 2.02
CA PRO A 255 14.10 -25.94 1.69
C PRO A 255 13.03 -25.74 2.78
N GLU A 256 13.43 -25.44 4.04
CA GLU A 256 12.48 -25.15 5.13
C GLU A 256 12.10 -23.66 5.22
N LEU A 257 12.66 -22.82 4.34
CA LEU A 257 12.43 -21.40 4.30
C LEU A 257 11.77 -21.03 2.97
N LYS A 258 10.75 -20.19 3.01
CA LYS A 258 10.09 -19.64 1.81
C LYS A 258 10.24 -18.12 1.77
N TYR A 259 10.09 -17.57 0.59
CA TYR A 259 10.10 -16.14 0.34
C TYR A 259 8.68 -15.58 0.42
N SER A 260 8.52 -14.37 0.94
CA SER A 260 7.26 -13.64 0.92
C SER A 260 7.48 -12.25 0.37
N LEU A 261 6.55 -11.75 -0.44
CA LEU A 261 6.64 -10.48 -1.15
C LEU A 261 5.44 -9.58 -0.85
N GLY A 262 5.70 -8.30 -0.54
CA GLY A 262 4.67 -7.35 -0.11
C GLY A 262 3.97 -6.58 -1.23
N SER A 263 4.27 -6.87 -2.52
CA SER A 263 3.70 -6.19 -3.68
C SER A 263 4.00 -6.99 -4.96
N VAL A 264 3.67 -6.43 -6.14
CA VAL A 264 4.06 -6.91 -7.49
C VAL A 264 3.29 -8.13 -7.97
N LEU A 265 3.31 -9.26 -7.25
CA LEU A 265 2.73 -10.53 -7.67
C LEU A 265 1.20 -10.52 -7.59
N ASN A 266 0.55 -11.32 -8.48
CA ASN A 266 -0.91 -11.33 -8.61
C ASN A 266 -1.60 -11.78 -7.32
N HIS A 267 -1.10 -12.80 -6.63
CA HIS A 267 -1.69 -13.25 -5.35
C HIS A 267 -1.62 -12.15 -4.27
N VAL A 268 -0.58 -11.32 -4.28
CA VAL A 268 -0.47 -10.17 -3.37
C VAL A 268 -1.55 -9.13 -3.68
N LEU A 269 -1.71 -8.80 -4.97
CA LEU A 269 -2.72 -7.85 -5.42
C LEU A 269 -4.14 -8.38 -5.14
N LEU A 270 -4.36 -9.67 -5.37
CA LEU A 270 -5.59 -10.39 -5.06
C LEU A 270 -5.99 -10.21 -3.58
N HIS A 271 -5.09 -10.52 -2.65
CA HIS A 271 -5.36 -10.38 -1.21
C HIS A 271 -5.70 -8.94 -0.82
N GLN A 272 -5.14 -7.95 -1.50
CA GLN A 272 -5.42 -6.54 -1.23
C GLN A 272 -6.82 -6.10 -1.68
N THR A 273 -7.48 -6.83 -2.58
CA THR A 273 -8.80 -6.43 -3.11
C THR A 273 -9.90 -6.42 -2.06
N ILE A 274 -9.68 -7.01 -0.89
CA ILE A 274 -10.57 -6.83 0.28
C ILE A 274 -10.82 -5.34 0.60
N VAL A 275 -9.84 -4.47 0.33
CA VAL A 275 -9.94 -3.02 0.54
C VAL A 275 -11.05 -2.42 -0.34
N GLY A 276 -11.02 -2.72 -1.63
CA GLY A 276 -12.01 -2.20 -2.60
C GLY A 276 -13.38 -2.86 -2.45
N GLU A 277 -13.43 -4.18 -2.21
CA GLU A 277 -14.68 -4.91 -1.95
C GLU A 277 -15.42 -4.35 -0.72
N GLU A 278 -14.69 -4.06 0.35
CA GLU A 278 -15.23 -3.41 1.56
C GLU A 278 -15.66 -1.97 1.26
N THR A 279 -14.89 -1.22 0.47
CA THR A 279 -15.16 0.16 0.13
C THR A 279 -16.44 0.31 -0.72
N ILE A 280 -16.69 -0.61 -1.66
CA ILE A 280 -17.93 -0.61 -2.47
C ILE A 280 -19.15 -0.69 -1.55
N LYS A 281 -19.16 -1.63 -0.59
CA LYS A 281 -20.27 -1.75 0.39
C LYS A 281 -20.41 -0.49 1.26
N GLN A 282 -19.30 0.16 1.60
CA GLN A 282 -19.33 1.41 2.37
C GLN A 282 -19.91 2.57 1.57
N PHE A 283 -19.67 2.63 0.26
CA PHE A 283 -20.31 3.61 -0.62
C PHE A 283 -21.81 3.37 -0.78
N GLU A 284 -22.26 2.11 -0.78
CA GLU A 284 -23.69 1.79 -0.73
C GLU A 284 -24.34 2.38 0.55
N VAL A 285 -23.68 2.22 1.71
CA VAL A 285 -24.14 2.82 2.98
C VAL A 285 -24.08 4.35 2.94
N ALA A 286 -23.09 4.93 2.28
CA ALA A 286 -22.94 6.38 2.14
C ALA A 286 -23.97 6.99 1.15
N GLY A 287 -24.66 6.19 0.34
CA GLY A 287 -25.54 6.64 -0.72
C GLY A 287 -24.80 7.47 -1.78
N ASP A 288 -23.54 7.12 -2.06
CA ASP A 288 -22.65 7.82 -3.00
C ASP A 288 -21.90 6.81 -3.88
N ASP A 289 -21.18 7.30 -4.91
CA ASP A 289 -20.38 6.44 -5.79
C ASP A 289 -19.22 7.25 -6.40
N PRO A 290 -17.96 6.75 -6.35
CA PRO A 290 -16.83 7.54 -6.80
C PRO A 290 -16.76 7.71 -8.32
N ASP A 291 -16.51 8.93 -8.77
CA ASP A 291 -16.15 9.26 -10.16
C ASP A 291 -14.68 8.98 -10.44
N ILE A 292 -13.84 9.20 -9.41
CA ILE A 292 -12.39 9.10 -9.48
C ILE A 292 -11.88 8.23 -8.35
N VAL A 293 -11.07 7.22 -8.68
CA VAL A 293 -10.40 6.33 -7.70
C VAL A 293 -8.90 6.52 -7.81
N ILE A 294 -8.24 6.84 -6.69
CA ILE A 294 -6.83 7.21 -6.63
C ILE A 294 -6.08 6.30 -5.66
N GLY A 295 -4.91 5.81 -6.04
CA GLY A 295 -4.00 5.08 -5.16
C GLY A 295 -2.56 5.37 -5.47
N CYS A 296 -1.71 5.52 -4.44
CA CYS A 296 -0.27 5.59 -4.64
C CYS A 296 0.27 4.20 -5.01
N THR A 297 1.32 4.18 -5.83
CA THR A 297 1.89 2.93 -6.34
C THR A 297 3.41 2.93 -6.33
N GLY A 298 3.99 1.89 -5.72
CA GLY A 298 5.37 1.46 -5.91
C GLY A 298 5.34 0.19 -6.75
N GLY A 299 5.24 -0.99 -6.11
CA GLY A 299 4.98 -2.25 -6.82
C GLY A 299 3.51 -2.50 -7.18
N GLY A 300 2.55 -1.67 -6.75
CA GLY A 300 1.15 -1.70 -7.19
C GLY A 300 0.11 -2.25 -6.22
N SER A 301 0.50 -2.90 -5.11
CA SER A 301 -0.45 -3.61 -4.23
C SER A 301 -1.50 -2.71 -3.58
N ASN A 302 -1.11 -1.52 -3.10
CA ASN A 302 -2.03 -0.54 -2.53
C ASN A 302 -3.06 -0.05 -3.55
N PHE A 303 -2.57 0.34 -4.73
CA PHE A 303 -3.41 0.81 -5.82
C PHE A 303 -4.40 -0.27 -6.27
N ALA A 304 -3.91 -1.47 -6.55
CA ALA A 304 -4.73 -2.60 -6.97
C ALA A 304 -5.79 -2.97 -5.94
N GLY A 305 -5.44 -2.98 -4.67
CA GLY A 305 -6.35 -3.33 -3.58
C GLY A 305 -7.62 -2.49 -3.56
N LEU A 306 -7.49 -1.16 -3.72
CA LEU A 306 -8.64 -0.27 -3.81
C LEU A 306 -9.28 -0.29 -5.20
N ALA A 307 -8.48 -0.16 -6.26
CA ALA A 307 -8.95 0.19 -7.60
C ALA A 307 -9.51 -0.99 -8.40
N PHE A 308 -8.97 -2.21 -8.22
CA PHE A 308 -9.35 -3.36 -9.05
C PHE A 308 -10.81 -3.80 -8.90
N PRO A 309 -11.42 -3.83 -7.70
CA PRO A 309 -12.85 -4.10 -7.60
C PRO A 309 -13.72 -3.09 -8.38
N PHE A 310 -13.40 -1.80 -8.31
CA PHE A 310 -14.10 -0.76 -9.09
C PHE A 310 -13.88 -0.90 -10.60
N LEU A 311 -12.64 -1.24 -11.01
CA LEU A 311 -12.31 -1.51 -12.41
C LEU A 311 -13.04 -2.74 -12.93
N GLY A 312 -13.13 -3.80 -12.11
CA GLY A 312 -13.89 -5.00 -12.42
C GLY A 312 -15.38 -4.75 -12.61
N LEU A 313 -16.00 -3.88 -11.80
CA LEU A 313 -17.37 -3.44 -12.02
C LEU A 313 -17.54 -2.81 -13.41
N HIS A 314 -16.59 -1.95 -13.82
CA HIS A 314 -16.62 -1.34 -15.16
C HIS A 314 -16.46 -2.40 -16.26
N LEU A 315 -15.51 -3.31 -16.16
CA LEU A 315 -15.25 -4.34 -17.18
C LEU A 315 -16.43 -5.30 -17.36
N ARG A 316 -17.25 -5.48 -16.33
CA ARG A 316 -18.51 -6.24 -16.36
C ARG A 316 -19.73 -5.43 -16.81
N GLY A 317 -19.53 -4.29 -17.43
CA GLY A 317 -20.61 -3.44 -17.98
C GLY A 317 -21.17 -2.39 -17.01
N GLY A 318 -20.57 -2.22 -15.84
CA GLY A 318 -20.91 -1.16 -14.90
C GLY A 318 -20.35 0.21 -15.29
N ARG A 319 -20.57 1.19 -14.42
CA ARG A 319 -20.12 2.58 -14.62
C ARG A 319 -18.61 2.66 -14.82
N LYS A 320 -18.18 3.42 -15.84
CA LYS A 320 -16.78 3.79 -16.05
C LYS A 320 -16.37 4.86 -15.06
N ARG A 321 -15.23 4.64 -14.38
CA ARG A 321 -14.60 5.58 -13.46
C ARG A 321 -13.22 5.95 -13.96
N ARG A 322 -12.76 7.14 -13.63
CA ARG A 322 -11.35 7.47 -13.79
C ARG A 322 -10.55 6.82 -12.67
N VAL A 323 -9.50 6.10 -13.01
CA VAL A 323 -8.66 5.38 -12.05
C VAL A 323 -7.22 5.86 -12.22
N ILE A 324 -6.65 6.45 -11.17
CA ILE A 324 -5.36 7.15 -11.26
C ILE A 324 -4.34 6.48 -10.33
N ALA A 325 -3.31 5.91 -10.94
CA ALA A 325 -2.12 5.43 -10.25
C ALA A 325 -1.15 6.60 -10.01
N VAL A 326 -0.70 6.76 -8.76
CA VAL A 326 0.16 7.89 -8.38
C VAL A 326 1.51 7.39 -7.93
N GLU A 327 2.58 7.85 -8.57
CA GLU A 327 3.95 7.45 -8.31
C GLU A 327 4.86 8.64 -7.98
N PRO A 328 6.03 8.43 -7.35
CA PRO A 328 6.99 9.50 -7.12
C PRO A 328 7.74 9.88 -8.40
N ALA A 329 7.95 11.18 -8.62
CA ALA A 329 8.73 11.68 -9.75
C ALA A 329 10.18 11.17 -9.77
N ALA A 330 10.73 10.84 -8.61
CA ALA A 330 12.08 10.29 -8.47
C ALA A 330 12.18 8.78 -8.78
N CYS A 331 11.04 8.07 -8.96
CA CYS A 331 11.00 6.65 -9.31
C CYS A 331 9.76 6.34 -10.18
N PRO A 332 9.67 6.92 -11.40
CA PRO A 332 8.45 7.00 -12.21
C PRO A 332 8.30 5.80 -13.15
N SER A 333 8.07 4.61 -12.61
CA SER A 333 8.04 3.37 -13.39
C SER A 333 6.94 3.32 -14.47
N LEU A 334 5.73 3.83 -14.20
CA LEU A 334 4.64 3.88 -15.18
C LEU A 334 4.80 5.01 -16.19
N THR A 335 5.14 6.23 -15.72
CA THR A 335 5.15 7.41 -16.59
C THR A 335 6.42 7.58 -17.41
N ARG A 336 7.56 6.99 -16.99
CA ARG A 336 8.86 7.08 -17.64
C ARG A 336 9.52 5.73 -17.94
N GLY A 337 9.06 4.67 -17.29
CA GLY A 337 9.58 3.32 -17.51
C GLY A 337 9.20 2.75 -18.87
N LYS A 338 9.92 1.71 -19.27
CA LYS A 338 9.68 0.96 -20.49
C LYS A 338 8.82 -0.27 -20.21
N TYR A 339 7.79 -0.53 -21.03
CA TYR A 339 7.03 -1.77 -20.94
C TYR A 339 7.83 -2.91 -21.60
N ALA A 340 8.53 -3.68 -20.78
CA ALA A 340 9.46 -4.72 -21.24
C ALA A 340 9.50 -5.89 -20.25
N TYR A 341 10.09 -7.01 -20.66
CA TYR A 341 10.48 -8.05 -19.72
C TYR A 341 11.68 -7.60 -18.91
N ASP A 342 11.61 -7.77 -17.59
CA ASP A 342 12.72 -7.46 -16.69
C ASP A 342 12.66 -8.37 -15.47
N PHE A 343 13.76 -8.40 -14.70
CA PHE A 343 13.85 -9.12 -13.44
C PHE A 343 13.20 -8.33 -12.30
N GLY A 344 12.63 -9.06 -11.34
CA GLY A 344 12.12 -8.45 -10.11
C GLY A 344 13.22 -8.00 -9.15
N ASP A 345 14.47 -8.47 -9.34
CA ASP A 345 15.60 -8.27 -8.45
C ASP A 345 16.89 -7.90 -9.20
N THR A 346 17.86 -7.33 -8.48
CA THR A 346 19.11 -6.82 -9.06
C THR A 346 20.10 -7.93 -9.42
N ALA A 347 20.10 -9.06 -8.72
CA ALA A 347 20.99 -10.20 -9.00
C ALA A 347 20.42 -11.18 -10.06
N HIS A 348 19.25 -10.88 -10.62
CA HIS A 348 18.60 -11.69 -11.66
C HIS A 348 18.23 -13.12 -11.22
N LEU A 349 17.88 -13.28 -9.96
CA LEU A 349 17.47 -14.57 -9.39
C LEU A 349 15.98 -14.88 -9.59
N THR A 350 15.17 -13.85 -9.84
CA THR A 350 13.73 -13.97 -10.06
C THR A 350 13.39 -14.26 -11.52
N PRO A 351 12.19 -14.81 -11.82
CA PRO A 351 11.70 -14.91 -13.18
C PRO A 351 11.57 -13.55 -13.87
N LEU A 352 11.57 -13.57 -15.21
CA LEU A 352 11.30 -12.41 -16.05
C LEU A 352 9.81 -12.16 -16.14
N VAL A 353 9.38 -10.94 -15.83
CA VAL A 353 7.99 -10.51 -15.92
C VAL A 353 7.84 -9.31 -16.86
N LYS A 354 6.75 -9.27 -17.61
CA LYS A 354 6.42 -8.14 -18.50
C LYS A 354 5.82 -7.01 -17.67
N MET A 355 6.56 -5.91 -17.53
CA MET A 355 6.16 -4.80 -16.66
C MET A 355 6.68 -3.46 -17.17
N HIS A 356 6.14 -2.36 -16.66
CA HIS A 356 6.81 -1.06 -16.77
C HIS A 356 7.98 -1.04 -15.80
N THR A 357 9.17 -0.81 -16.30
CA THR A 357 10.41 -0.88 -15.53
C THR A 357 11.36 0.27 -15.85
N LEU A 358 12.13 0.68 -14.87
CA LEU A 358 13.27 1.59 -14.97
C LEU A 358 14.59 0.82 -15.17
N GLY A 359 14.50 -0.54 -15.19
CA GLY A 359 15.63 -1.47 -15.22
C GLY A 359 15.98 -2.01 -13.84
N SER A 360 16.23 -3.33 -13.75
CA SER A 360 16.47 -4.05 -12.47
C SER A 360 17.74 -3.58 -11.74
N THR A 361 18.64 -2.90 -12.42
CA THR A 361 19.87 -2.29 -11.85
C THR A 361 19.67 -0.83 -11.42
N PHE A 362 18.53 -0.20 -11.72
CA PHE A 362 18.24 1.16 -11.33
C PHE A 362 18.11 1.30 -9.81
N ILE A 363 18.84 2.25 -9.22
CA ILE A 363 18.79 2.55 -7.78
C ILE A 363 18.09 3.90 -7.59
N PRO A 364 16.84 3.92 -7.11
CA PRO A 364 16.15 5.18 -6.87
C PRO A 364 16.85 6.03 -5.82
N PRO A 365 16.84 7.36 -5.93
CA PRO A 365 17.36 8.24 -4.88
C PRO A 365 16.64 8.06 -3.55
N GLY A 366 17.28 8.49 -2.47
CA GLY A 366 16.86 8.24 -1.08
C GLY A 366 15.71 9.13 -0.56
N PHE A 367 14.62 9.32 -1.32
CA PHE A 367 13.45 10.07 -0.84
C PHE A 367 12.64 9.30 0.22
N HIS A 368 11.84 10.01 1.00
CA HIS A 368 11.21 9.44 2.22
C HIS A 368 10.07 8.44 1.99
N ALA A 369 9.38 8.48 0.84
CA ALA A 369 8.37 7.48 0.49
C ALA A 369 9.01 6.15 0.04
N GLY A 370 9.75 5.52 0.96
CA GLY A 370 10.56 4.34 0.68
C GLY A 370 9.79 3.12 0.16
N GLY A 371 8.49 3.03 0.48
CA GLY A 371 7.60 1.99 -0.05
C GLY A 371 7.25 2.16 -1.53
N LEU A 372 7.58 3.32 -2.14
CA LEU A 372 7.39 3.58 -3.56
C LEU A 372 8.71 3.52 -4.37
N ARG A 373 9.83 3.18 -3.74
CA ARG A 373 11.16 3.08 -4.38
C ARG A 373 11.39 1.69 -4.96
N TYR A 374 10.71 1.36 -6.05
CA TYR A 374 10.91 0.09 -6.75
C TYR A 374 11.02 0.34 -8.26
N HIS A 375 11.99 -0.30 -8.90
CA HIS A 375 12.29 -0.10 -10.32
C HIS A 375 11.19 -0.61 -11.27
N GLY A 376 10.37 -1.57 -10.82
CA GLY A 376 9.36 -2.24 -11.62
C GLY A 376 7.94 -2.08 -11.05
N MET A 377 6.96 -2.04 -11.94
CA MET A 377 5.55 -2.07 -11.60
C MET A 377 5.00 -3.49 -11.71
N SER A 378 4.04 -3.88 -10.86
CA SER A 378 3.31 -5.14 -11.03
C SER A 378 2.96 -5.41 -12.50
N PRO A 379 3.15 -6.63 -13.01
CA PRO A 379 2.73 -7.02 -14.35
C PRO A 379 1.26 -6.70 -14.62
N LEU A 380 0.38 -6.98 -13.65
CA LEU A 380 -1.06 -6.74 -13.79
C LEU A 380 -1.39 -5.24 -13.82
N VAL A 381 -0.77 -4.41 -12.96
CA VAL A 381 -0.95 -2.94 -13.01
C VAL A 381 -0.37 -2.38 -14.31
N SER A 382 0.79 -2.86 -14.75
CA SER A 382 1.39 -2.48 -16.02
C SER A 382 0.49 -2.83 -17.20
N HIS A 383 -0.14 -3.99 -17.16
CA HIS A 383 -1.02 -4.47 -18.23
C HIS A 383 -2.30 -3.63 -18.34
N VAL A 384 -2.97 -3.33 -17.22
CA VAL A 384 -4.17 -2.46 -17.26
C VAL A 384 -3.84 -1.03 -17.70
N TYR A 385 -2.63 -0.54 -17.41
CA TYR A 385 -2.14 0.73 -17.92
C TYR A 385 -1.93 0.68 -19.45
N GLN A 386 -1.30 -0.37 -19.98
CA GLN A 386 -1.15 -0.59 -21.42
C GLN A 386 -2.48 -0.74 -22.15
N LEU A 387 -3.49 -1.26 -21.50
CA LEU A 387 -4.86 -1.36 -22.04
C LEU A 387 -5.61 -0.03 -22.00
N GLY A 388 -5.03 1.04 -21.45
CA GLY A 388 -5.68 2.36 -21.31
C GLY A 388 -6.84 2.37 -20.31
N LEU A 389 -6.85 1.43 -19.37
CA LEU A 389 -7.91 1.30 -18.36
C LEU A 389 -7.65 2.20 -17.14
N ILE A 390 -6.42 2.66 -16.95
CA ILE A 390 -5.99 3.54 -15.86
C ILE A 390 -5.12 4.68 -16.37
N GLU A 391 -5.06 5.76 -15.60
CA GLU A 391 -4.14 6.90 -15.77
C GLU A 391 -2.95 6.76 -14.80
N ALA A 392 -1.81 7.38 -15.12
CA ALA A 392 -0.68 7.48 -14.19
C ALA A 392 -0.25 8.94 -14.02
N ARG A 393 0.15 9.32 -12.81
CA ARG A 393 0.72 10.63 -12.47
C ARG A 393 1.91 10.50 -11.55
N ALA A 394 2.89 11.38 -11.73
CA ALA A 394 4.07 11.45 -10.89
C ALA A 394 4.13 12.79 -10.14
N TYR A 395 4.54 12.74 -8.85
CA TYR A 395 4.68 13.93 -8.00
C TYR A 395 6.03 13.95 -7.29
N HIS A 396 6.57 15.15 -7.10
CA HIS A 396 7.72 15.39 -6.26
C HIS A 396 7.37 15.32 -4.77
N GLN A 397 8.34 14.92 -3.93
CA GLN A 397 8.09 14.66 -2.52
C GLN A 397 7.69 15.91 -1.72
N VAL A 398 8.26 17.08 -2.01
CA VAL A 398 7.95 18.33 -1.27
C VAL A 398 6.46 18.67 -1.43
N ALA A 399 5.92 18.61 -2.65
CA ALA A 399 4.50 18.82 -2.91
C ALA A 399 3.60 17.78 -2.23
N CYS A 400 4.07 16.53 -2.10
CA CYS A 400 3.37 15.49 -1.38
C CYS A 400 3.35 15.74 0.14
N PHE A 401 4.47 16.20 0.72
CA PHE A 401 4.51 16.57 2.14
C PHE A 401 3.65 17.79 2.45
N GLU A 402 3.65 18.81 1.57
CA GLU A 402 2.74 19.94 1.67
C GLU A 402 1.28 19.49 1.75
N ALA A 403 0.86 18.64 0.83
CA ALA A 403 -0.48 18.05 0.80
C ALA A 403 -0.77 17.20 2.05
N GLY A 404 0.20 16.40 2.51
CA GLY A 404 0.08 15.58 3.71
C GLY A 404 -0.10 16.43 4.99
N VAL A 405 0.63 17.54 5.11
CA VAL A 405 0.50 18.49 6.22
C VAL A 405 -0.85 19.21 6.17
N GLU A 406 -1.30 19.65 4.98
CA GLU A 406 -2.63 20.26 4.82
C GLU A 406 -3.74 19.27 5.21
N PHE A 407 -3.65 18.04 4.73
CA PHE A 407 -4.59 16.97 5.08
C PHE A 407 -4.61 16.71 6.60
N ALA A 408 -3.42 16.59 7.22
CA ALA A 408 -3.32 16.36 8.66
C ALA A 408 -3.95 17.49 9.48
N ARG A 409 -3.79 18.74 9.05
CA ARG A 409 -4.40 19.91 9.72
C ARG A 409 -5.91 19.96 9.57
N CYS A 410 -6.44 19.44 8.45
CA CYS A 410 -7.87 19.38 8.20
C CYS A 410 -8.53 18.17 8.87
N GLU A 411 -7.97 16.97 8.72
CA GLU A 411 -8.63 15.71 9.06
C GLU A 411 -8.04 15.00 10.30
N GLY A 412 -6.96 15.55 10.89
CA GLY A 412 -6.37 15.03 12.13
C GLY A 412 -5.57 13.73 11.98
N ILE A 413 -5.29 13.29 10.76
CA ILE A 413 -4.52 12.08 10.47
C ILE A 413 -3.25 12.45 9.72
N VAL A 414 -2.08 12.09 10.27
CA VAL A 414 -0.80 12.25 9.60
C VAL A 414 -0.61 11.09 8.61
N PRO A 415 -0.61 11.34 7.29
CA PRO A 415 -0.43 10.28 6.30
C PRO A 415 1.01 9.78 6.25
N ALA A 416 1.21 8.51 5.88
CA ALA A 416 2.54 8.05 5.49
C ALA A 416 3.03 8.82 4.26
N PRO A 417 4.35 9.04 4.08
CA PRO A 417 4.90 9.74 2.91
C PRO A 417 4.43 9.12 1.58
N GLU A 418 4.23 7.81 1.54
CA GLU A 418 3.65 7.10 0.42
C GLU A 418 2.22 7.55 0.14
N ALA A 419 1.37 7.55 1.17
CA ALA A 419 -0.04 7.94 1.07
C ALA A 419 -0.22 9.41 0.70
N SER A 420 0.72 10.28 1.09
CA SER A 420 0.72 11.70 0.74
C SER A 420 0.73 11.96 -0.77
N HIS A 421 1.24 11.02 -1.59
CA HIS A 421 1.15 11.10 -3.05
C HIS A 421 -0.31 11.01 -3.53
N ALA A 422 -1.11 10.09 -2.95
CA ALA A 422 -2.53 10.01 -3.27
C ALA A 422 -3.31 11.22 -2.75
N VAL A 423 -2.95 11.74 -1.57
CA VAL A 423 -3.52 13.00 -1.03
C VAL A 423 -3.26 14.16 -1.98
N ARG A 424 -2.03 14.32 -2.49
CA ARG A 424 -1.69 15.39 -3.45
C ARG A 424 -2.56 15.30 -4.70
N CYS A 425 -2.68 14.11 -5.28
CA CYS A 425 -3.51 13.90 -6.46
C CYS A 425 -5.00 14.20 -6.18
N ALA A 426 -5.52 13.79 -5.03
CA ALA A 426 -6.91 14.08 -4.64
C ALA A 426 -7.16 15.58 -4.48
N ILE A 427 -6.21 16.33 -3.90
CA ILE A 427 -6.29 17.79 -3.81
C ILE A 427 -6.28 18.42 -5.22
N ASP A 428 -5.40 17.96 -6.11
CA ASP A 428 -5.36 18.49 -7.49
C ASP A 428 -6.66 18.23 -8.26
N GLU A 429 -7.24 17.05 -8.13
CA GLU A 429 -8.55 16.73 -8.73
C GLU A 429 -9.67 17.58 -8.12
N ALA A 430 -9.66 17.80 -6.81
CA ALA A 430 -10.63 18.68 -6.15
C ALA A 430 -10.52 20.14 -6.61
N LEU A 431 -9.30 20.65 -6.81
CA LEU A 431 -9.05 21.98 -7.36
C LEU A 431 -9.42 22.08 -8.84
N ARG A 432 -9.22 21.01 -9.61
CA ARG A 432 -9.72 20.89 -10.98
C ARG A 432 -11.26 21.01 -10.99
N CYS A 433 -11.95 20.27 -10.14
CA CYS A 433 -13.40 20.33 -10.01
C CYS A 433 -13.88 21.75 -9.67
N LYS A 434 -13.19 22.42 -8.74
CA LYS A 434 -13.47 23.83 -8.41
C LYS A 434 -13.34 24.75 -9.62
N LYS A 435 -12.25 24.61 -10.39
CA LYS A 435 -11.99 25.42 -11.57
C LYS A 435 -13.02 25.19 -12.68
N GLU A 436 -13.47 23.94 -12.84
CA GLU A 436 -14.41 23.52 -13.87
C GLU A 436 -15.88 23.64 -13.43
N GLY A 437 -16.16 23.96 -12.16
CA GLY A 437 -17.51 23.98 -11.59
C GLY A 437 -18.19 22.61 -11.55
N LYS A 438 -17.41 21.52 -11.48
CA LYS A 438 -17.91 20.14 -11.46
C LYS A 438 -17.99 19.57 -10.06
N THR A 439 -19.09 18.88 -9.77
CA THR A 439 -19.26 18.12 -8.54
C THR A 439 -18.93 16.65 -8.84
N GLU A 440 -17.71 16.21 -8.56
CA GLU A 440 -17.28 14.82 -8.70
C GLU A 440 -16.95 14.23 -7.31
N THR A 441 -17.19 12.94 -7.14
CA THR A 441 -16.83 12.20 -5.95
C THR A 441 -15.45 11.56 -6.14
N ILE A 442 -14.49 11.98 -5.32
CA ILE A 442 -13.09 11.55 -5.35
C ILE A 442 -12.86 10.57 -4.21
N LEU A 443 -12.38 9.39 -4.53
CA LEU A 443 -11.96 8.37 -3.56
C LEU A 443 -10.46 8.17 -3.65
N PHE A 444 -9.75 8.20 -2.51
CA PHE A 444 -8.35 7.77 -2.48
C PHE A 444 -8.05 6.79 -1.34
N ASN A 445 -7.01 5.97 -1.51
CA ASN A 445 -6.53 5.10 -0.45
C ASN A 445 -5.52 5.82 0.44
N LEU A 446 -5.88 6.07 1.69
CA LEU A 446 -4.95 6.49 2.74
C LEU A 446 -4.27 5.22 3.29
N SER A 447 -3.29 4.75 2.55
CA SER A 447 -2.69 3.41 2.65
C SER A 447 -1.93 3.13 3.95
N GLY A 448 -1.62 4.17 4.73
CA GLY A 448 -0.95 4.05 6.01
C GLY A 448 -0.81 5.41 6.72
N HIS A 449 -0.58 5.36 8.03
CA HIS A 449 -0.27 6.54 8.85
C HIS A 449 1.23 6.85 8.87
N GLY A 450 1.58 8.11 9.17
CA GLY A 450 2.95 8.64 9.20
C GLY A 450 3.63 8.62 10.56
N HIS A 451 3.07 7.97 11.59
CA HIS A 451 3.62 8.05 12.96
C HIS A 451 5.05 7.48 13.08
N PHE A 452 5.43 6.54 12.23
CA PHE A 452 6.80 6.04 12.13
C PHE A 452 7.70 6.87 11.20
N ASP A 453 7.15 7.91 10.59
CA ASP A 453 7.81 8.74 9.58
C ASP A 453 7.97 10.20 10.02
N MET A 454 7.80 10.48 11.33
CA MET A 454 7.83 11.85 11.88
C MET A 454 9.16 12.56 11.61
N GLN A 455 10.29 11.83 11.49
CA GLN A 455 11.56 12.45 11.11
C GLN A 455 11.50 13.08 9.71
N ALA A 456 10.75 12.50 8.78
CA ALA A 456 10.56 13.09 7.45
C ALA A 456 9.74 14.39 7.52
N TYR A 457 8.74 14.46 8.40
CA TYR A 457 7.98 15.69 8.65
C TYR A 457 8.84 16.76 9.35
N ILE A 458 9.72 16.38 10.29
CA ILE A 458 10.71 17.29 10.87
C ILE A 458 11.59 17.90 9.76
N ASN A 459 12.14 17.05 8.89
CA ASN A 459 12.97 17.52 7.77
C ASN A 459 12.21 18.47 6.82
N TYR A 460 10.90 18.20 6.60
CA TYR A 460 10.04 19.10 5.84
C TYR A 460 9.90 20.48 6.50
N PHE A 461 9.56 20.54 7.79
CA PHE A 461 9.39 21.80 8.52
C PHE A 461 10.69 22.60 8.69
N GLU A 462 11.84 21.91 8.75
CA GLU A 462 13.15 22.55 8.82
C GLU A 462 13.69 22.95 7.43
N GLY A 463 12.92 22.75 6.34
CA GLY A 463 13.34 23.08 4.98
C GLY A 463 14.51 22.23 4.46
N LYS A 464 14.75 21.06 5.09
CA LYS A 464 15.80 20.11 4.70
C LYS A 464 15.33 19.10 3.66
N LEU A 465 14.02 19.01 3.44
CA LEU A 465 13.45 18.14 2.44
C LEU A 465 13.56 18.79 1.07
N VAL A 466 14.27 18.13 0.16
CA VAL A 466 14.47 18.62 -1.20
C VAL A 466 13.91 17.61 -2.20
N ASP A 467 13.40 18.10 -3.31
CA ASP A 467 13.04 17.25 -4.43
C ASP A 467 14.30 16.63 -5.03
N GLN A 468 14.24 15.35 -5.32
CA GLN A 468 15.31 14.60 -5.95
C GLN A 468 14.75 14.04 -7.25
N ASP A 469 15.44 14.33 -8.34
CA ASP A 469 15.21 13.70 -9.62
C ASP A 469 16.13 12.48 -9.78
N TYR A 470 15.76 11.55 -10.63
CA TYR A 470 16.64 10.47 -11.04
C TYR A 470 17.67 10.98 -12.04
N ASP A 471 18.84 10.32 -12.12
CA ASP A 471 19.84 10.62 -13.15
C ASP A 471 19.41 9.97 -14.47
N ASP A 472 19.19 10.79 -15.51
CA ASP A 472 18.82 10.33 -16.86
C ASP A 472 19.85 9.38 -17.47
N LYS A 473 21.15 9.52 -17.14
CA LYS A 473 22.19 8.63 -17.62
C LYS A 473 22.14 7.27 -16.93
N GLU A 474 21.93 7.27 -15.60
CA GLU A 474 21.74 6.01 -14.85
C GLU A 474 20.50 5.28 -15.33
N LEU A 475 19.39 5.99 -15.55
CA LEU A 475 18.17 5.42 -16.12
C LEU A 475 18.42 4.83 -17.51
N ALA A 476 19.10 5.57 -18.40
CA ALA A 476 19.41 5.10 -19.74
C ALA A 476 20.31 3.85 -19.72
N MET A 477 21.30 3.79 -18.83
CA MET A 477 22.17 2.60 -18.66
C MET A 477 21.36 1.40 -18.13
N ALA A 478 20.49 1.60 -17.14
CA ALA A 478 19.65 0.53 -16.61
C ALA A 478 18.68 -0.01 -17.67
N LEU A 479 18.05 0.87 -18.45
CA LEU A 479 17.18 0.49 -19.57
C LEU A 479 17.89 -0.20 -20.72
N ALA A 480 19.16 0.14 -20.97
CA ALA A 480 20.00 -0.54 -21.97
C ALA A 480 20.35 -1.99 -21.55
N GLY A 481 20.35 -2.27 -20.24
CA GLY A 481 20.58 -3.60 -19.67
C GLY A 481 19.35 -4.53 -19.68
N LEU A 482 18.19 -4.09 -20.18
CA LEU A 482 16.99 -4.91 -20.19
C LEU A 482 17.18 -6.22 -21.00
N PRO A 483 16.66 -7.35 -20.50
CA PRO A 483 16.76 -8.64 -21.19
C PRO A 483 16.15 -8.60 -22.58
N SER A 484 16.90 -9.08 -23.58
CA SER A 484 16.36 -9.32 -24.92
C SER A 484 15.50 -10.60 -24.88
N VAL A 485 14.20 -10.44 -25.07
CA VAL A 485 13.23 -11.54 -25.22
C VAL A 485 12.65 -11.44 -26.63
N ALA A 486 12.63 -12.56 -27.36
CA ALA A 486 11.98 -12.61 -28.67
C ALA A 486 10.49 -12.27 -28.53
N ALA A 487 9.96 -11.47 -29.45
CA ALA A 487 8.59 -10.98 -29.43
C ALA A 487 7.58 -12.13 -29.67
#